data_d5d3f39e0ee2ff718b6877993ec87889
#
_entry.id   d5d3f39e0ee2ff718b6877993ec87889
#
_cell.length_a   1.000
_cell.length_b   1.000
_cell.length_c   1.000
_cell.angle_alpha   90.00
_cell.angle_beta   90.00
_cell.angle_gamma   90.00
#
_symmetry.space_group_name_H-M   'P 1'
#
loop_
_entity.id
_entity.type
_entity.pdbx_description
1 polymer ?
#
loop_
_entity_poly.entity_id
_entity_poly.type
_entity_poly.pdbx_seq_one_letter_code
_entity_poly.pdbx_strand_id
1 'polypeptide(L)'
;MKNIGLLTLLITATLLLTLAFPVGAAGPRAAAAAVTPAAAVSPAMSPHPEIGAALEAMHAARHHLDDAAHDFHGHRMKAIEHLDAAIHEADICMQEP
;
A
#
# COMPACT_ATOMS: atom_id res chain seq x y z
N MET A 1 43.76 10.98 25.42
CA MET A 1 42.65 10.90 26.39
C MET A 1 41.71 12.11 26.40
N LYS A 2 42.00 13.16 25.64
CA LYS A 2 41.13 14.36 25.61
C LYS A 2 39.89 14.25 24.68
N ASN A 3 39.85 13.22 23.83
CA ASN A 3 38.81 13.09 22.82
C ASN A 3 37.63 12.19 23.19
N ILE A 4 37.78 11.46 24.32
CA ILE A 4 36.73 10.55 24.81
C ILE A 4 35.51 11.33 25.32
N GLY A 5 35.78 12.46 25.98
CA GLY A 5 34.70 13.33 26.46
C GLY A 5 33.87 13.99 25.36
N LEU A 6 34.51 14.34 24.27
CA LEU A 6 33.83 14.95 23.13
C LEU A 6 32.97 13.94 22.35
N LEU A 7 33.48 12.70 22.25
CA LEU A 7 32.75 11.63 21.58
C LEU A 7 31.52 11.18 22.37
N THR A 8 31.64 11.12 23.69
CA THR A 8 30.49 10.81 24.55
C THR A 8 29.45 11.91 24.55
N LEU A 9 29.86 13.17 24.47
CA LEU A 9 28.93 14.30 24.37
C LEU A 9 28.16 14.30 23.05
N LEU A 10 28.81 13.94 21.95
CA LEU A 10 28.19 13.81 20.64
C LEU A 10 27.17 12.66 20.58
N ILE A 11 27.49 11.53 21.19
CA ILE A 11 26.60 10.36 21.24
C ILE A 11 25.35 10.67 22.09
N THR A 12 25.50 11.36 23.19
CA THR A 12 24.36 11.73 24.02
C THR A 12 23.46 12.78 23.37
N ALA A 13 24.05 13.71 22.62
CA ALA A 13 23.25 14.70 21.88
C ALA A 13 22.45 14.08 20.73
N THR A 14 23.03 13.12 20.04
CA THR A 14 22.31 12.40 18.97
C THR A 14 21.24 11.49 19.51
N LEU A 15 21.43 10.88 20.66
CA LEU A 15 20.43 10.03 21.29
C LEU A 15 19.22 10.81 21.80
N LEU A 16 19.45 12.03 22.31
CA LEU A 16 18.33 12.90 22.73
C LEU A 16 17.51 13.42 21.53
N LEU A 17 18.14 13.61 20.39
CA LEU A 17 17.45 14.11 19.21
C LEU A 17 16.53 13.05 18.58
N THR A 18 16.85 11.77 18.73
CA THR A 18 15.99 10.69 18.22
C THR A 18 14.76 10.41 19.06
N LEU A 19 14.76 10.83 20.32
CA LEU A 19 13.58 10.70 21.20
C LEU A 19 12.58 11.85 21.06
N ALA A 20 12.94 12.92 20.34
CA ALA A 20 12.08 14.09 20.15
C ALA A 20 11.24 14.03 18.86
N PHE A 21 11.34 12.99 18.07
CA PHE A 21 10.36 12.76 17.03
C PHE A 21 9.12 12.14 17.68
N PRO A 22 8.07 12.91 17.86
CA PRO A 22 6.79 12.27 18.04
C PRO A 22 6.59 11.45 16.76
N VAL A 23 6.52 10.18 16.90
CA VAL A 23 5.95 9.33 15.86
C VAL A 23 4.50 9.75 15.76
N GLY A 24 4.31 10.92 15.24
CA GLY A 24 3.03 11.38 14.77
C GLY A 24 2.72 10.58 13.52
N ALA A 25 2.41 9.34 13.73
CA ALA A 25 1.94 8.46 12.70
C ALA A 25 0.57 8.89 12.15
N ALA A 26 0.21 10.13 12.36
CA ALA A 26 -1.06 10.66 11.94
C ALA A 26 -1.11 10.96 10.44
N GLY A 27 0.02 11.16 9.78
CA GLY A 27 0.03 11.57 8.38
C GLY A 27 -0.50 10.53 7.42
N PRO A 28 0.05 9.34 7.35
CA PRO A 28 -0.39 8.35 6.36
C PRO A 28 -1.75 7.73 6.67
N ARG A 29 -2.20 7.82 7.89
CA ARG A 29 -3.45 7.21 8.31
C ARG A 29 -4.68 7.96 7.79
N ALA A 30 -4.57 9.26 7.62
CA ALA A 30 -5.66 10.05 7.08
C ALA A 30 -5.89 9.74 5.59
N ALA A 31 -4.83 9.43 4.87
CA ALA A 31 -4.95 9.04 3.48
C ALA A 31 -5.56 7.64 3.30
N ALA A 32 -5.30 6.74 4.24
CA ALA A 32 -5.91 5.42 4.23
C ALA A 32 -7.41 5.46 4.56
N ALA A 33 -7.85 6.43 5.34
CA ALA A 33 -9.26 6.62 5.64
C ALA A 33 -10.04 7.20 4.46
N ALA A 34 -9.36 7.79 3.49
CA ALA A 34 -10.00 8.31 2.29
C ALA A 34 -10.28 7.22 1.23
N VAL A 35 -9.76 6.05 1.41
CA VAL A 35 -10.32 4.86 0.78
C VAL A 35 -11.56 4.49 1.58
N THR A 36 -12.53 5.32 1.54
CA THR A 36 -13.89 4.84 1.65
C THR A 36 -13.97 3.82 0.54
N PRO A 37 -14.14 2.55 0.83
CA PRO A 37 -14.62 1.69 -0.20
C PRO A 37 -15.85 2.40 -0.72
N ALA A 38 -15.86 2.71 -1.96
CA ALA A 38 -17.10 2.90 -2.65
C ALA A 38 -17.78 1.53 -2.63
N ALA A 39 -18.07 1.11 -1.46
CA ALA A 39 -18.82 -0.09 -1.15
C ALA A 39 -20.30 0.17 -1.40
N ALA A 40 -20.55 0.98 -2.39
CA ALA A 40 -21.83 1.12 -2.99
C ALA A 40 -21.96 0.20 -4.20
N VAL A 41 -21.15 -0.81 -4.28
CA VAL A 41 -21.47 -1.94 -5.13
C VAL A 41 -22.57 -2.69 -4.38
N SER A 42 -23.76 -2.55 -4.86
CA SER A 42 -24.89 -3.32 -4.36
C SER A 42 -24.49 -4.79 -4.38
N PRO A 43 -24.32 -5.43 -3.24
CA PRO A 43 -23.89 -6.83 -3.21
C PRO A 43 -25.01 -7.79 -3.60
N ALA A 44 -26.10 -7.26 -4.14
CA ALA A 44 -27.37 -7.95 -4.14
C ALA A 44 -27.50 -9.09 -5.14
N MET A 45 -26.56 -9.30 -6.07
CA MET A 45 -26.77 -10.27 -7.15
C MET A 45 -25.55 -11.12 -7.51
N SER A 46 -24.44 -10.95 -6.85
CA SER A 46 -23.28 -11.80 -7.11
C SER A 46 -23.26 -13.00 -6.16
N PRO A 47 -23.05 -14.22 -6.66
CA PRO A 47 -22.91 -15.39 -5.80
C PRO A 47 -21.69 -15.29 -4.86
N HIS A 48 -20.71 -14.45 -5.21
CA HIS A 48 -19.46 -14.26 -4.46
C HIS A 48 -19.15 -12.75 -4.30
N PRO A 49 -19.85 -12.04 -3.39
CA PRO A 49 -19.73 -10.60 -3.28
C PRO A 49 -18.33 -10.12 -2.91
N GLU A 50 -17.61 -10.88 -2.09
CA GLU A 50 -16.24 -10.55 -1.70
C GLU A 50 -15.25 -10.69 -2.87
N ILE A 51 -15.43 -11.68 -3.71
CA ILE A 51 -14.61 -11.86 -4.92
C ILE A 51 -14.91 -10.74 -5.92
N GLY A 52 -16.17 -10.36 -6.09
CA GLY A 52 -16.56 -9.24 -6.93
C GLY A 52 -15.90 -7.93 -6.46
N ALA A 53 -15.94 -7.64 -5.18
CA ALA A 53 -15.27 -6.48 -4.60
C ALA A 53 -13.74 -6.52 -4.81
N ALA A 54 -13.14 -7.69 -4.69
CA ALA A 54 -11.70 -7.87 -4.94
C ALA A 54 -11.35 -7.61 -6.41
N LEU A 55 -12.15 -8.09 -7.34
CA LEU A 55 -11.96 -7.84 -8.79
C LEU A 55 -12.00 -6.34 -9.11
N GLU A 56 -12.96 -5.61 -8.59
CA GLU A 56 -13.04 -4.17 -8.79
C GLU A 56 -11.82 -3.44 -8.24
N ALA A 57 -11.37 -3.82 -7.04
CA ALA A 57 -10.17 -3.24 -6.43
C ALA A 57 -8.91 -3.54 -7.27
N MET A 58 -8.80 -4.74 -7.82
CA MET A 58 -7.67 -5.13 -8.67
C MET A 58 -7.68 -4.38 -10.01
N HIS A 59 -8.83 -4.18 -10.63
CA HIS A 59 -8.95 -3.37 -11.84
C HIS A 59 -8.58 -1.91 -11.58
N ALA A 60 -9.02 -1.34 -10.47
CA ALA A 60 -8.63 0.01 -10.08
C ALA A 60 -7.10 0.12 -9.84
N ALA A 61 -6.52 -0.84 -9.15
CA ALA A 61 -5.07 -0.89 -8.92
C ALA A 61 -4.29 -1.01 -10.23
N ARG A 62 -4.75 -1.83 -11.16
CA ARG A 62 -4.16 -1.98 -12.48
C ARG A 62 -4.15 -0.65 -13.24
N HIS A 63 -5.26 0.06 -13.23
CA HIS A 63 -5.37 1.38 -13.85
C HIS A 63 -4.37 2.38 -13.27
N HIS A 64 -4.24 2.42 -11.95
CA HIS A 64 -3.25 3.28 -11.29
C HIS A 64 -1.80 2.92 -11.65
N LEU A 65 -1.51 1.65 -11.83
CA LEU A 65 -0.19 1.21 -12.28
C LEU A 65 0.07 1.59 -13.75
N ASP A 66 -0.94 1.54 -14.60
CA ASP A 66 -0.83 1.98 -15.99
C ASP A 66 -0.58 3.49 -16.09
N ASP A 67 -1.24 4.28 -15.26
CA ASP A 67 -1.10 5.74 -15.23
C ASP A 67 0.17 6.22 -14.53
N ALA A 68 0.88 5.36 -13.83
CA ALA A 68 2.09 5.74 -13.10
C ALA A 68 3.18 6.24 -14.05
N ALA A 69 3.77 7.41 -13.73
CA ALA A 69 4.69 8.12 -14.60
C ALA A 69 6.06 7.43 -14.80
N HIS A 70 6.43 6.52 -13.91
CA HIS A 70 7.74 5.86 -13.92
C HIS A 70 7.60 4.35 -13.99
N ASP A 71 8.56 3.71 -14.65
CA ASP A 71 8.58 2.25 -14.79
C ASP A 71 9.26 1.53 -13.61
N PHE A 72 10.04 2.25 -12.79
CA PHE A 72 10.72 1.69 -11.63
C PHE A 72 11.56 0.45 -11.99
N HIS A 73 12.41 0.55 -13.00
CA HIS A 73 13.27 -0.54 -13.49
C HIS A 73 12.51 -1.81 -13.93
N GLY A 74 11.32 -1.65 -14.46
CA GLY A 74 10.47 -2.75 -14.90
C GLY A 74 9.57 -3.35 -13.81
N HIS A 75 9.69 -2.90 -12.58
CA HIS A 75 8.86 -3.43 -11.49
C HIS A 75 7.39 -3.07 -11.65
N ARG A 76 7.08 -1.93 -12.23
CA ARG A 76 5.71 -1.54 -12.56
C ARG A 76 5.05 -2.54 -13.51
N MET A 77 5.74 -2.90 -14.59
CA MET A 77 5.22 -3.86 -15.56
C MET A 77 5.03 -5.24 -14.94
N LYS A 78 5.96 -5.70 -14.11
CA LYS A 78 5.80 -6.96 -13.38
C LYS A 78 4.61 -6.95 -12.42
N ALA A 79 4.37 -5.82 -11.76
CA ALA A 79 3.20 -5.68 -10.89
C ALA A 79 1.89 -5.79 -11.70
N ILE A 80 1.84 -5.20 -12.88
CA ILE A 80 0.68 -5.33 -13.80
C ILE A 80 0.47 -6.79 -14.22
N GLU A 81 1.54 -7.49 -14.62
CA GLU A 81 1.47 -8.91 -14.99
C GLU A 81 0.91 -9.78 -13.86
N HIS A 82 1.41 -9.59 -12.64
CA HIS A 82 0.92 -10.33 -11.48
C HIS A 82 -0.53 -9.99 -11.15
N LEU A 83 -0.91 -8.74 -11.34
CA LEU A 83 -2.27 -8.29 -11.10
C LEU A 83 -3.23 -8.85 -12.16
N ASP A 84 -2.83 -8.89 -13.42
CA ASP A 84 -3.61 -9.50 -14.50
C ASP A 84 -3.82 -10.99 -14.25
N ALA A 85 -2.79 -11.70 -13.78
CA ALA A 85 -2.90 -13.09 -13.37
C ALA A 85 -3.88 -13.27 -12.19
N ALA A 86 -3.80 -12.40 -11.19
CA ALA A 86 -4.70 -12.45 -10.04
C ALA A 86 -6.16 -12.15 -10.42
N ILE A 87 -6.40 -11.21 -11.33
CA ILE A 87 -7.72 -10.91 -11.87
C ILE A 87 -8.29 -12.15 -12.57
N HIS A 88 -7.48 -12.81 -13.40
CA HIS A 88 -7.90 -14.03 -14.10
C HIS A 88 -8.33 -15.13 -13.14
N GLU A 89 -7.54 -15.39 -12.09
CA GLU A 89 -7.89 -16.39 -11.08
C GLU A 89 -9.16 -16.01 -10.29
N ALA A 90 -9.33 -14.74 -9.99
CA ALA A 90 -10.53 -14.26 -9.32
C ALA A 90 -11.78 -14.37 -10.22
N ASP A 91 -11.64 -14.17 -11.52
CA ASP A 91 -12.72 -14.39 -12.48
C ASP A 91 -13.15 -15.87 -12.53
N ILE A 92 -12.18 -16.79 -12.42
CA ILE A 92 -12.48 -18.22 -12.29
C ILE A 92 -13.27 -18.48 -11.01
N CYS A 93 -12.87 -17.91 -9.90
CA CYS A 93 -13.62 -18.03 -8.63
C CYS A 93 -15.07 -17.54 -8.74
N MET A 94 -15.34 -16.56 -9.57
CA MET A 94 -16.72 -16.07 -9.81
C MET A 94 -17.59 -17.07 -10.57
N GLN A 95 -16.98 -18.00 -11.30
CA GLN A 95 -17.64 -19.00 -12.12
C GLN A 95 -17.85 -20.34 -11.40
N GLU A 96 -17.08 -20.55 -10.32
CA GLU A 96 -17.21 -21.76 -9.52
C GLU A 96 -18.46 -21.68 -8.61
N PRO A 97 -19.18 -22.78 -8.45
CA PRO A 97 -20.37 -22.82 -7.61
C PRO A 97 -20.06 -22.75 -6.12
#